data_26fdf87c58e103b94c4efbdbe0ecdb25
#
_entry.id   26fdf87c58e103b94c4efbdbe0ecdb25
#
_cell.length_a   1.000
_cell.length_b   1.000
_cell.length_c   1.000
_cell.angle_alpha   90.00
_cell.angle_beta   90.00
_cell.angle_gamma   90.00
#
_symmetry.space_group_name_H-M   'P 1'
#
loop_
_entity.id
_entity.type
_entity.pdbx_description
1 polymer ?
#
loop_
_entity_poly.entity_id
_entity_poly.type
_entity_poly.pdbx_seq_one_letter_code
_entity_poly.pdbx_strand_id
1 'polypeptide(L)'
;MIRFGSQLTFCSPERILKRSFVELDEQDTISGIFSLENGIVESAQTLFYDGILSAEIVSLKQNIIWKQNENSLKDFQYYDFSQKHSSVEIFKTDKPLVLDFGTNSPAKINNILPYLTRALDSFSIFDIIAACSYYPSLLLGKTAGLIERNKAKLILWENVDLIQKRLTIDTSIRQIN
;
A
#
# COMPACT_ATOMS: atom_id res chain seq x y z
N MET A 1 -12.47 -17.87 8.90
CA MET A 1 -12.40 -16.43 9.17
C MET A 1 -11.11 -16.17 9.92
N ILE A 2 -10.24 -15.31 9.39
CA ILE A 2 -8.91 -14.99 9.95
C ILE A 2 -8.83 -13.48 10.13
N ARG A 3 -8.18 -13.02 11.22
CA ARG A 3 -7.96 -11.61 11.51
C ARG A 3 -6.49 -11.26 11.43
N PHE A 4 -6.20 -10.20 10.72
CA PHE A 4 -4.86 -9.64 10.56
C PHE A 4 -4.81 -8.27 11.23
N GLY A 5 -4.17 -8.19 12.37
CA GLY A 5 -4.01 -6.96 13.14
C GLY A 5 -2.69 -6.25 12.86
N SER A 6 -2.67 -4.94 13.00
CA SER A 6 -1.46 -4.12 12.86
C SER A 6 -1.49 -2.87 13.71
N GLN A 7 -0.33 -2.24 13.88
CA GLN A 7 -0.24 -0.94 14.54
C GLN A 7 -1.00 0.13 13.77
N LEU A 8 -0.90 0.09 12.43
CA LEU A 8 -1.63 1.00 11.55
C LEU A 8 -2.21 0.21 10.37
N THR A 9 -3.44 0.55 9.98
CA THR A 9 -4.08 0.02 8.76
C THR A 9 -4.41 1.18 7.83
N PHE A 10 -3.83 1.16 6.65
CA PHE A 10 -4.10 2.12 5.59
C PHE A 10 -5.30 1.64 4.75
N CYS A 11 -6.46 2.24 4.95
CA CYS A 11 -7.65 1.95 4.15
C CYS A 11 -7.73 2.84 2.91
N SER A 12 -7.48 4.14 3.08
CA SER A 12 -7.42 5.18 2.04
C SER A 12 -6.57 6.34 2.55
N PRO A 13 -6.23 7.35 1.70
CA PRO A 13 -5.54 8.55 2.16
C PRO A 13 -6.25 9.28 3.31
N GLU A 14 -7.58 9.24 3.34
CA GLU A 14 -8.42 9.89 4.35
C GLU A 14 -8.73 8.99 5.56
N ARG A 15 -8.43 7.67 5.45
CA ARG A 15 -8.79 6.69 6.49
C ARG A 15 -7.61 5.79 6.86
N ILE A 16 -6.89 6.19 7.91
CA ILE A 16 -5.82 5.42 8.52
C ILE A 16 -6.25 5.07 9.95
N LEU A 17 -6.30 3.78 10.26
CA LEU A 17 -6.73 3.28 11.55
C LEU A 17 -5.53 2.87 12.40
N LYS A 18 -5.55 3.21 13.68
CA LYS A 18 -4.56 2.78 14.67
C LYS A 18 -5.03 1.51 15.36
N ARG A 19 -4.09 0.62 15.70
CA ARG A 19 -4.37 -0.62 16.44
C ARG A 19 -5.66 -1.26 15.93
N SER A 20 -5.64 -1.70 14.70
CA SER A 20 -6.82 -2.19 14.02
C SER A 20 -6.57 -3.57 13.41
N PHE A 21 -7.62 -4.24 13.04
CA PHE A 21 -7.52 -5.47 12.29
C PHE A 21 -8.50 -5.52 11.13
N VAL A 22 -8.09 -6.25 10.10
CA VAL A 22 -8.88 -6.61 8.94
C VAL A 22 -9.27 -8.07 9.08
N GLU A 23 -10.55 -8.37 8.99
CA GLU A 23 -11.09 -9.70 9.03
C GLU A 23 -11.39 -10.20 7.63
N LEU A 24 -10.87 -11.37 7.26
CA LEU A 24 -11.11 -12.01 5.99
C LEU A 24 -11.93 -13.29 6.18
N ASP A 25 -12.86 -13.53 5.26
CA ASP A 25 -13.54 -14.79 5.12
C ASP A 25 -12.69 -15.85 4.39
N GLU A 26 -13.23 -17.03 4.14
CA GLU A 26 -12.56 -18.15 3.46
C GLU A 26 -12.27 -17.87 1.97
N GLN A 27 -12.79 -16.78 1.42
CA GLN A 27 -12.64 -16.37 0.01
C GLN A 27 -11.75 -15.13 -0.14
N ASP A 28 -11.01 -14.75 0.93
CA ASP A 28 -10.21 -13.52 1.01
C ASP A 28 -11.03 -12.24 0.84
N THR A 29 -12.33 -12.28 1.20
CA THR A 29 -13.20 -11.10 1.21
C THR A 29 -13.14 -10.44 2.57
N ILE A 30 -13.01 -9.11 2.60
CA ILE A 30 -13.03 -8.33 3.83
C ILE A 30 -14.43 -8.37 4.43
N SER A 31 -14.60 -9.10 5.54
CA SER A 31 -15.84 -9.15 6.29
C SER A 31 -16.00 -7.98 7.26
N GLY A 32 -14.90 -7.37 7.68
CA GLY A 32 -14.91 -6.18 8.51
C GLY A 32 -13.53 -5.57 8.73
N ILE A 33 -13.51 -4.28 9.08
CA ILE A 33 -12.31 -3.54 9.48
C ILE A 33 -12.62 -2.84 10.80
N PHE A 34 -11.89 -3.22 11.85
CA PHE A 34 -12.22 -2.84 13.23
C PHE A 34 -11.02 -2.15 13.90
N SER A 35 -11.31 -1.13 14.70
CA SER A 35 -10.31 -0.51 15.60
C SER A 35 -10.38 -1.15 16.97
N LEU A 36 -9.23 -1.49 17.56
CA LEU A 36 -9.11 -1.99 18.94
C LEU A 36 -9.40 -0.90 19.98
N GLU A 37 -9.39 0.37 19.60
CA GLU A 37 -9.71 1.48 20.51
C GLU A 37 -11.16 1.42 21.02
N ASN A 38 -12.03 0.70 20.35
CA ASN A 38 -13.45 0.54 20.72
C ASN A 38 -13.73 -0.65 21.66
N GLY A 39 -12.69 -1.19 22.33
CA GLY A 39 -12.87 -2.24 23.34
C GLY A 39 -13.25 -3.62 22.79
N ILE A 40 -12.95 -3.89 21.54
CA ILE A 40 -13.18 -5.21 20.94
C ILE A 40 -12.18 -6.19 21.54
N VAL A 41 -12.69 -7.27 22.14
CA VAL A 41 -11.89 -8.34 22.73
C VAL A 41 -11.13 -9.07 21.63
N GLU A 42 -9.82 -9.25 21.82
CA GLU A 42 -9.01 -10.10 20.94
C GLU A 42 -9.63 -11.50 20.89
N SER A 43 -9.89 -11.99 19.68
CA SER A 43 -10.33 -13.35 19.48
C SER A 43 -9.14 -14.27 19.24
N ALA A 44 -9.29 -15.55 19.55
CA ALA A 44 -8.24 -16.57 19.49
C ALA A 44 -7.59 -16.80 18.10
N GLN A 45 -8.05 -16.10 17.05
CA GLN A 45 -7.56 -16.25 15.68
C GLN A 45 -7.03 -14.92 15.10
N THR A 46 -6.50 -14.04 15.93
CA THR A 46 -5.91 -12.77 15.46
C THR A 46 -4.40 -12.92 15.34
N LEU A 47 -3.87 -12.69 14.15
CA LEU A 47 -2.44 -12.56 13.88
C LEU A 47 -2.09 -11.07 13.91
N PHE A 48 -1.32 -10.63 14.90
CA PHE A 48 -0.91 -9.23 15.02
C PHE A 48 0.51 -9.01 14.49
N TYR A 49 0.67 -7.98 13.67
CA TYR A 49 1.94 -7.63 13.03
C TYR A 49 2.41 -6.24 13.46
N ASP A 50 3.73 -6.11 13.60
CA ASP A 50 4.38 -4.81 13.75
C ASP A 50 4.58 -4.16 12.37
N GLY A 51 3.87 -3.06 12.12
CA GLY A 51 3.93 -2.36 10.84
C GLY A 51 2.61 -1.77 10.37
N ILE A 52 2.50 -1.61 9.06
CA ILE A 52 1.32 -1.04 8.40
C ILE A 52 0.70 -2.08 7.47
N LEU A 53 -0.60 -2.35 7.65
CA LEU A 53 -1.39 -3.12 6.68
C LEU A 53 -1.95 -2.20 5.59
N SER A 54 -1.89 -2.65 4.35
CA SER A 54 -2.52 -2.00 3.19
C SER A 54 -3.11 -3.02 2.22
N ALA A 55 -3.84 -2.53 1.21
CA ALA A 55 -4.20 -3.32 0.04
C ALA A 55 -2.98 -3.61 -0.84
N GLU A 56 -3.15 -4.51 -1.81
CA GLU A 56 -2.10 -4.92 -2.76
C GLU A 56 -1.46 -3.74 -3.51
N ILE A 57 -0.19 -3.89 -3.83
CA ILE A 57 0.52 -2.98 -4.74
C ILE A 57 0.10 -3.29 -6.17
N VAL A 58 -0.16 -2.26 -6.95
CA VAL A 58 -0.73 -2.37 -8.29
C VAL A 58 0.23 -1.78 -9.33
N SER A 59 0.65 -2.60 -10.29
CA SER A 59 1.40 -2.13 -11.46
C SER A 59 0.46 -1.77 -12.60
N LEU A 60 0.55 -0.55 -13.08
CA LEU A 60 -0.18 -0.07 -14.26
C LEU A 60 0.31 -0.78 -15.53
N LYS A 61 1.63 -0.98 -15.65
CA LYS A 61 2.25 -1.64 -16.82
C LYS A 61 1.83 -3.08 -17.03
N GLN A 62 1.46 -3.79 -15.97
CA GLN A 62 0.96 -5.17 -16.08
C GLN A 62 -0.51 -5.23 -16.53
N ASN A 63 -1.18 -4.10 -16.66
CA ASN A 63 -2.59 -4.03 -17.02
C ASN A 63 -2.78 -3.63 -18.48
N ILE A 64 -3.42 -4.51 -19.27
CA ILE A 64 -3.69 -4.29 -20.71
C ILE A 64 -4.59 -3.06 -20.91
N ILE A 65 -5.51 -2.80 -19.98
CA ILE A 65 -6.46 -1.67 -20.02
C ILE A 65 -5.73 -0.32 -19.92
N TRP A 66 -4.59 -0.28 -19.23
CA TRP A 66 -3.81 0.94 -19.04
C TRP A 66 -3.30 1.56 -20.34
N LYS A 67 -2.86 0.75 -21.30
CA LYS A 67 -2.34 1.22 -22.61
C LYS A 67 -3.34 2.06 -23.40
N GLN A 68 -4.63 2.01 -23.03
CA GLN A 68 -5.71 2.74 -23.71
C GLN A 68 -6.05 4.09 -23.04
N ASN A 69 -5.55 4.35 -21.82
CA ASN A 69 -5.98 5.48 -20.97
C ASN A 69 -4.83 6.36 -20.42
N GLU A 70 -3.71 6.48 -21.13
CA GLU A 70 -2.55 7.31 -20.68
C GLU A 70 -2.92 8.79 -20.42
N ASN A 71 -4.01 9.29 -21.00
CA ASN A 71 -4.49 10.66 -20.75
C ASN A 71 -4.92 10.91 -19.30
N SER A 72 -5.24 9.87 -18.54
CA SER A 72 -5.63 9.97 -17.13
C SER A 72 -4.47 10.32 -16.20
N LEU A 73 -3.21 10.21 -16.67
CA LEU A 73 -2.01 10.56 -15.87
C LEU A 73 -1.77 12.07 -15.72
N LYS A 74 -2.44 12.92 -16.51
CA LYS A 74 -2.19 14.37 -16.49
C LYS A 74 -2.39 15.00 -15.11
N ASP A 75 -3.24 14.39 -14.28
CA ASP A 75 -3.56 14.86 -12.94
C ASP A 75 -2.68 14.22 -11.85
N PHE A 76 -1.71 13.35 -12.24
CA PHE A 76 -0.82 12.64 -11.35
C PHE A 76 0.64 12.93 -11.67
N GLN A 77 1.47 12.78 -10.66
CA GLN A 77 2.93 12.74 -10.78
C GLN A 77 3.36 11.28 -10.89
N TYR A 78 3.62 10.81 -12.11
CA TYR A 78 3.90 9.40 -12.39
C TYR A 78 5.38 9.11 -12.51
N TYR A 79 5.85 8.08 -11.80
CA TYR A 79 7.21 7.55 -11.89
C TYR A 79 7.19 6.05 -12.14
N ASP A 80 7.97 5.62 -13.13
CA ASP A 80 8.13 4.24 -13.55
C ASP A 80 9.46 3.66 -13.07
N PHE A 81 9.41 2.71 -12.18
CA PHE A 81 10.56 1.99 -11.63
C PHE A 81 10.73 0.58 -12.20
N SER A 82 10.02 0.23 -13.28
CA SER A 82 10.16 -1.07 -13.94
C SER A 82 11.53 -1.28 -14.60
N GLN A 83 12.23 -0.19 -14.88
CA GLN A 83 13.60 -0.20 -15.39
C GLN A 83 14.55 0.35 -14.32
N LYS A 84 15.74 -0.27 -14.16
CA LYS A 84 16.76 0.22 -13.22
C LYS A 84 17.18 1.64 -13.58
N HIS A 85 16.72 2.62 -12.83
CA HIS A 85 17.19 4.01 -12.92
C HIS A 85 18.09 4.34 -11.76
N SER A 86 19.30 4.75 -12.06
CA SER A 86 20.37 5.01 -11.10
C SER A 86 20.26 6.35 -10.36
N SER A 87 19.33 7.24 -10.74
CA SER A 87 19.11 8.50 -10.02
C SER A 87 17.80 9.14 -10.48
N VAL A 88 16.70 8.85 -9.78
CA VAL A 88 15.44 9.56 -9.95
C VAL A 88 15.29 10.53 -8.78
N GLU A 89 15.21 11.82 -9.08
CA GLU A 89 14.81 12.82 -8.09
C GLU A 89 13.28 12.98 -8.16
N ILE A 90 12.64 12.79 -7.01
CA ILE A 90 11.18 12.88 -6.88
C ILE A 90 10.88 14.10 -6.00
N PHE A 91 10.26 15.10 -6.58
CA PHE A 91 9.87 16.30 -5.87
C PHE A 91 8.40 16.25 -5.49
N LYS A 92 8.06 16.70 -4.30
CA LYS A 92 6.66 16.82 -3.87
C LYS A 92 6.01 17.98 -4.63
N THR A 93 4.88 17.68 -5.28
CA THR A 93 4.03 18.65 -5.99
C THR A 93 2.61 18.60 -5.43
N ASP A 94 1.72 19.46 -5.92
CA ASP A 94 0.29 19.43 -5.55
C ASP A 94 -0.46 18.24 -6.17
N LYS A 95 0.17 17.53 -7.13
CA LYS A 95 -0.44 16.37 -7.77
C LYS A 95 -0.17 15.11 -6.94
N PRO A 96 -1.16 14.20 -6.85
CA PRO A 96 -0.96 12.90 -6.22
C PRO A 96 0.17 12.12 -6.92
N LEU A 97 1.00 11.46 -6.13
CA LEU A 97 2.10 10.62 -6.61
C LEU A 97 1.58 9.26 -7.05
N VAL A 98 2.10 8.75 -8.16
CA VAL A 98 1.91 7.36 -8.61
C VAL A 98 3.27 6.73 -8.86
N LEU A 99 3.53 5.60 -8.20
CA LEU A 99 4.75 4.81 -8.34
C LEU A 99 4.40 3.47 -8.99
N ASP A 100 4.96 3.19 -10.16
CA ASP A 100 4.80 1.92 -10.85
C ASP A 100 6.11 1.12 -10.84
N PHE A 101 6.11 0.02 -10.13
CA PHE A 101 7.27 -0.87 -10.05
C PHE A 101 7.37 -1.85 -11.23
N GLY A 102 6.43 -1.82 -12.18
CA GLY A 102 6.35 -2.80 -13.26
C GLY A 102 6.04 -4.23 -12.78
N THR A 103 5.72 -4.39 -11.50
CA THR A 103 5.43 -5.68 -10.87
C THR A 103 4.55 -5.48 -9.63
N ASN A 104 3.74 -6.50 -9.33
CA ASN A 104 2.96 -6.59 -8.08
C ASN A 104 3.66 -7.51 -7.05
N SER A 105 4.82 -8.08 -7.38
CA SER A 105 5.54 -9.02 -6.52
C SER A 105 6.28 -8.31 -5.40
N PRO A 106 5.94 -8.54 -4.11
CA PRO A 106 6.64 -7.97 -2.97
C PRO A 106 8.15 -8.22 -3.01
N ALA A 107 8.58 -9.45 -3.35
CA ALA A 107 9.99 -9.80 -3.40
C ALA A 107 10.79 -8.95 -4.41
N LYS A 108 10.20 -8.62 -5.56
CA LYS A 108 10.84 -7.76 -6.57
C LYS A 108 10.86 -6.31 -6.11
N ILE A 109 9.79 -5.84 -5.47
CA ILE A 109 9.68 -4.48 -4.96
C ILE A 109 10.68 -4.25 -3.82
N ASN A 110 10.86 -5.22 -2.92
CA ASN A 110 11.85 -5.14 -1.85
C ASN A 110 13.28 -4.89 -2.36
N ASN A 111 13.62 -5.35 -3.56
CA ASN A 111 14.91 -5.04 -4.17
C ASN A 111 15.04 -3.58 -4.63
N ILE A 112 13.95 -2.85 -4.73
CA ILE A 112 13.89 -1.46 -5.21
C ILE A 112 13.76 -0.48 -4.04
N LEU A 113 13.00 -0.83 -3.00
CA LEU A 113 12.68 0.05 -1.87
C LEU A 113 13.90 0.73 -1.23
N PRO A 114 15.04 0.05 -0.95
CA PRO A 114 16.20 0.70 -0.35
C PRO A 114 16.76 1.86 -1.19
N TYR A 115 16.66 1.78 -2.50
CA TYR A 115 17.14 2.85 -3.40
C TYR A 115 16.19 4.05 -3.43
N LEU A 116 14.91 3.83 -3.08
CA LEU A 116 13.89 4.88 -3.06
C LEU A 116 13.83 5.65 -1.74
N THR A 117 14.42 5.14 -0.67
CA THR A 117 14.34 5.76 0.66
C THR A 117 14.78 7.23 0.61
N ARG A 118 15.89 7.53 -0.07
CA ARG A 118 16.36 8.89 -0.24
C ARG A 118 15.51 9.72 -1.22
N ALA A 119 15.09 9.12 -2.33
CA ALA A 119 14.29 9.80 -3.34
C ALA A 119 12.89 10.19 -2.84
N LEU A 120 12.37 9.44 -1.86
CA LEU A 120 11.04 9.62 -1.27
C LEU A 120 11.06 10.24 0.13
N ASP A 121 12.20 10.78 0.58
CA ASP A 121 12.35 11.33 1.94
C ASP A 121 11.38 12.48 2.26
N SER A 122 10.93 13.23 1.26
CA SER A 122 9.93 14.28 1.41
C SER A 122 8.47 13.78 1.51
N PHE A 123 8.24 12.47 1.30
CA PHE A 123 6.92 11.86 1.32
C PHE A 123 6.71 11.05 2.61
N SER A 124 5.50 11.11 3.15
CA SER A 124 5.14 10.19 4.23
C SER A 124 4.99 8.77 3.71
N ILE A 125 5.14 7.77 4.60
CA ILE A 125 4.86 6.37 4.24
C ILE A 125 3.44 6.18 3.69
N PHE A 126 2.47 6.96 4.14
CA PHE A 126 1.09 6.89 3.66
C PHE A 126 0.95 7.44 2.24
N ASP A 127 1.68 8.52 1.89
CA ASP A 127 1.75 9.02 0.51
C ASP A 127 2.33 7.94 -0.42
N ILE A 128 3.36 7.22 0.05
CA ILE A 128 4.01 6.15 -0.71
C ILE A 128 3.08 4.94 -0.88
N ILE A 129 2.39 4.50 0.18
CA ILE A 129 1.38 3.43 0.10
C ILE A 129 0.26 3.83 -0.87
N ALA A 130 -0.25 5.06 -0.76
CA ALA A 130 -1.26 5.56 -1.69
C ALA A 130 -0.76 5.56 -3.13
N ALA A 131 0.51 5.97 -3.33
CA ALA A 131 1.13 6.08 -4.65
C ALA A 131 1.30 4.72 -5.37
N CYS A 132 1.50 3.63 -4.64
CA CYS A 132 1.72 2.31 -5.25
C CYS A 132 0.53 1.35 -5.15
N SER A 133 -0.50 1.70 -4.38
CA SER A 133 -1.69 0.85 -4.15
C SER A 133 -2.99 1.56 -4.54
N TYR A 134 -3.30 2.66 -3.85
CA TYR A 134 -4.59 3.35 -3.95
C TYR A 134 -4.81 4.05 -5.30
N TYR A 135 -3.92 4.97 -5.68
CA TYR A 135 -4.06 5.73 -6.92
C TYR A 135 -3.93 4.87 -8.18
N PRO A 136 -3.00 3.89 -8.28
CA PRO A 136 -3.00 2.96 -9.41
C PRO A 136 -4.30 2.17 -9.55
N SER A 137 -4.93 1.75 -8.43
CA SER A 137 -6.23 1.08 -8.47
C SER A 137 -7.33 1.98 -9.03
N LEU A 138 -7.39 3.25 -8.59
CA LEU A 138 -8.34 4.23 -9.13
C LEU A 138 -8.15 4.45 -10.63
N LEU A 139 -6.91 4.60 -11.08
CA LEU A 139 -6.57 4.78 -12.50
C LEU A 139 -7.00 3.60 -13.37
N LEU A 140 -7.04 2.40 -12.80
CA LEU A 140 -7.54 1.20 -13.46
C LEU A 140 -9.06 1.02 -13.36
N GLY A 141 -9.77 1.94 -12.74
CA GLY A 141 -11.21 1.82 -12.47
C GLY A 141 -11.55 0.70 -11.50
N LYS A 142 -10.60 0.29 -10.65
CA LYS A 142 -10.79 -0.73 -9.63
C LYS A 142 -11.16 -0.10 -8.30
N THR A 143 -11.74 -0.91 -7.41
CA THR A 143 -11.88 -0.52 -6.02
C THR A 143 -10.50 -0.28 -5.40
N ALA A 144 -10.31 0.87 -4.79
CA ALA A 144 -9.04 1.29 -4.22
C ALA A 144 -9.06 1.20 -2.69
N GLY A 145 -7.96 0.69 -2.12
CA GLY A 145 -7.79 0.56 -0.68
C GLY A 145 -8.50 -0.65 -0.06
N LEU A 146 -8.59 -0.65 1.27
CA LEU A 146 -9.27 -1.72 2.02
C LEU A 146 -10.72 -1.33 2.29
N ILE A 147 -11.64 -2.03 1.65
CA ILE A 147 -13.09 -1.77 1.72
C ILE A 147 -13.81 -3.09 2.01
N GLU A 148 -14.74 -3.07 2.96
CA GLU A 148 -15.58 -4.22 3.30
C GLU A 148 -16.34 -4.77 2.07
N ARG A 149 -16.53 -6.07 2.05
CA ARG A 149 -17.15 -6.86 0.96
C ARG A 149 -16.34 -6.96 -0.33
N ASN A 150 -15.10 -6.44 -0.34
CA ASN A 150 -14.18 -6.62 -1.46
C ASN A 150 -13.13 -7.68 -1.15
N LYS A 151 -12.71 -8.41 -2.20
CA LYS A 151 -11.53 -9.27 -2.09
C LYS A 151 -10.29 -8.41 -1.93
N ALA A 152 -9.43 -8.81 -1.01
CA ALA A 152 -8.18 -8.10 -0.76
C ALA A 152 -7.00 -9.07 -0.63
N LYS A 153 -5.90 -8.69 -1.25
CA LYS A 153 -4.57 -9.16 -0.88
C LYS A 153 -3.97 -8.15 0.07
N LEU A 154 -3.64 -8.60 1.26
CA LEU A 154 -3.09 -7.75 2.30
C LEU A 154 -1.58 -7.69 2.19
N ILE A 155 -1.03 -6.49 2.13
CA ILE A 155 0.40 -6.21 2.17
C ILE A 155 0.74 -5.65 3.54
N LEU A 156 1.73 -6.25 4.17
CA LEU A 156 2.36 -5.75 5.38
C LEU A 156 3.63 -4.99 5.01
N TRP A 157 3.74 -3.75 5.50
CA TRP A 157 4.93 -2.91 5.45
C TRP A 157 5.62 -3.00 6.81
N GLU A 158 6.80 -3.60 6.83
CA GLU A 158 7.61 -3.85 8.03
C GLU A 158 8.81 -2.91 8.08
N ASN A 159 9.35 -2.69 9.27
CA ASN A 159 10.55 -1.86 9.50
C ASN A 159 10.41 -0.42 9.00
N VAL A 160 9.21 0.14 9.08
CA VAL A 160 8.92 1.54 8.79
C VAL A 160 9.12 2.40 10.03
N ASP A 161 9.59 3.62 9.88
CA ASP A 161 9.59 4.58 10.98
C ASP A 161 8.18 5.12 11.18
N LEU A 162 7.45 4.54 12.14
CA LEU A 162 6.08 4.92 12.46
C LEU A 162 5.97 6.27 13.16
N ILE A 163 7.05 6.76 13.80
CA ILE A 163 7.08 8.06 14.48
C ILE A 163 7.20 9.17 13.44
N GLN A 164 8.21 9.08 12.58
CA GLN A 164 8.43 10.05 11.51
C GLN A 164 7.56 9.78 10.28
N LYS A 165 6.89 8.62 10.24
CA LYS A 165 6.05 8.14 9.13
C LYS A 165 6.81 8.08 7.80
N ARG A 166 7.99 7.46 7.81
CA ARG A 166 8.90 7.40 6.66
C ARG A 166 9.37 5.98 6.36
N LEU A 167 9.85 5.79 5.12
CA LEU A 167 10.63 4.60 4.78
C LEU A 167 11.97 4.63 5.53
N THR A 168 12.44 3.44 5.89
CA THR A 168 13.82 3.21 6.34
C THR A 168 14.57 2.39 5.29
N ILE A 169 15.89 2.29 5.42
CA ILE A 169 16.69 1.44 4.53
C ILE A 169 16.31 -0.04 4.65
N ASP A 170 15.78 -0.44 5.81
CA ASP A 170 15.38 -1.80 6.13
C ASP A 170 13.89 -2.07 5.85
N THR A 171 13.15 -1.06 5.34
CA THR A 171 11.73 -1.24 5.03
C THR A 171 11.55 -2.36 4.03
N SER A 172 10.66 -3.27 4.35
CA SER A 172 10.28 -4.40 3.51
C SER A 172 8.76 -4.57 3.45
N ILE A 173 8.31 -5.24 2.42
CA ILE A 173 6.90 -5.58 2.23
C ILE A 173 6.74 -7.07 2.01
N ARG A 174 5.62 -7.62 2.49
CA ARG A 174 5.22 -9.00 2.17
C ARG A 174 3.70 -9.13 2.08
N GLN A 175 3.24 -10.07 1.27
CA GLN A 175 1.85 -10.49 1.25
C GLN A 175 1.61 -11.45 2.41
N ILE A 176 0.49 -11.31 3.13
CA ILE A 176 0.19 -12.09 4.33
C ILE A 176 -1.05 -12.99 4.22
N ASN A 177 -1.80 -12.93 3.13
CA ASN A 177 -2.92 -13.82 2.82
C ASN A 177 -2.87 -14.35 1.39
#